data_dbc0b5e8219e9d86e1ab40886877430f
#
_entry.id   dbc0b5e8219e9d86e1ab40886877430f
#
_cell.length_a   1.000
_cell.length_b   1.000
_cell.length_c   1.000
_cell.angle_alpha   90.00
_cell.angle_beta   90.00
_cell.angle_gamma   90.00
#
_symmetry.space_group_name_H-M   'P 1'
#
loop_
_entity.id
_entity.type
_entity.pdbx_description
1 polymer ?
#
loop_
_entity_poly.entity_id
_entity_poly.type
_entity_poly.pdbx_seq_one_letter_code
_entity_poly.pdbx_strand_id
1 'polypeptide(L)'
;HGNISSDEMLDITNDKAEAERALMAMSKTYPLAEDLSHPSGLVVEMDSTGLLNYIREHHADLHLLQLQSELLAQQMENHSYWTKLNISPFIRYSYYFRTELANSTNVDFGVNFNIPITGEAGKKRAAMNAKRMIIDKEKEEVTKKIEENIRAILLDIERLNRVSTAELHRMQDLKRYLQIRSHAYLNRKGGYNIILRTKEYNTYLVCWEKFLSYQYQRDCLLMTLQTYLTDTSIFDFCVGTII
;
A
#
# COMPACT_ATOMS: atom_id res chain seq x y z
N HIS A 1 61.51 -2.05 24.52
CA HIS A 1 60.83 -1.57 25.71
C HIS A 1 60.87 -0.05 25.64
N GLY A 2 59.79 0.57 25.12
CA GLY A 2 59.62 2.03 25.15
C GLY A 2 59.29 2.45 26.58
N ASN A 3 60.13 3.28 27.17
CA ASN A 3 59.81 3.97 28.39
C ASN A 3 58.70 4.97 28.08
N ILE A 4 57.47 4.69 28.57
CA ILE A 4 56.38 5.64 28.61
C ILE A 4 56.84 6.74 29.58
N SER A 5 56.83 8.00 29.13
CA SER A 5 57.20 9.12 30.00
C SER A 5 56.20 9.26 31.13
N SER A 6 56.60 9.82 32.28
CA SER A 6 55.69 10.03 33.40
C SER A 6 54.50 10.94 33.02
N ASP A 7 54.67 11.81 32.07
CA ASP A 7 53.63 12.71 31.55
C ASP A 7 52.58 11.94 30.71
N GLU A 8 53.03 11.01 29.83
CA GLU A 8 52.13 10.13 29.08
C GLU A 8 51.35 9.18 30.02
N MET A 9 51.97 8.73 31.12
CA MET A 9 51.28 7.91 32.15
C MET A 9 50.26 8.72 32.93
N LEU A 10 50.50 10.01 33.15
CA LEU A 10 49.56 10.95 33.80
C LEU A 10 48.38 11.25 32.90
N ASP A 11 48.60 11.46 31.60
CA ASP A 11 47.56 11.68 30.63
C ASP A 11 46.65 10.47 30.48
N ILE A 12 47.23 9.26 30.40
CA ILE A 12 46.43 8.01 30.32
C ILE A 12 45.62 7.80 31.61
N THR A 13 46.12 8.18 32.77
CA THR A 13 45.40 8.06 34.06
C THR A 13 44.29 9.11 34.18
N ASN A 14 44.50 10.31 33.65
CA ASN A 14 43.47 11.35 33.59
C ASN A 14 42.35 10.98 32.61
N ASP A 15 42.68 10.53 31.41
CA ASP A 15 41.70 10.07 30.39
C ASP A 15 40.87 8.89 30.93
N LYS A 16 41.52 7.97 31.66
CA LYS A 16 40.82 6.88 32.32
C LYS A 16 39.86 7.37 33.40
N ALA A 17 40.28 8.33 34.24
CA ALA A 17 39.44 8.88 35.31
C ALA A 17 38.27 9.69 34.71
N GLU A 18 38.46 10.37 33.60
CA GLU A 18 37.41 11.11 32.88
C GLU A 18 36.42 10.15 32.22
N ALA A 19 36.89 9.11 31.58
CA ALA A 19 36.05 8.03 31.03
C ALA A 19 35.25 7.31 32.15
N GLU A 20 35.86 7.05 33.32
CA GLU A 20 35.16 6.48 34.47
C GLU A 20 34.08 7.42 35.04
N ARG A 21 34.34 8.73 35.09
CA ARG A 21 33.33 9.74 35.52
C ARG A 21 32.17 9.86 34.51
N ALA A 22 32.47 9.89 33.21
CA ALA A 22 31.47 9.91 32.15
C ALA A 22 30.60 8.65 32.22
N LEU A 23 31.20 7.50 32.51
CA LEU A 23 30.50 6.22 32.62
C LEU A 23 29.66 6.11 33.90
N MET A 24 30.13 6.67 35.04
CA MET A 24 29.32 6.81 36.26
C MET A 24 28.14 7.79 36.03
N ALA A 25 28.32 8.86 35.29
CA ALA A 25 27.25 9.77 34.93
C ALA A 25 26.23 9.06 34.03
N MET A 26 26.68 8.31 33.03
CA MET A 26 25.80 7.51 32.18
C MET A 26 25.08 6.41 32.96
N SER A 27 25.75 5.72 33.91
CA SER A 27 25.11 4.68 34.73
C SER A 27 24.05 5.23 35.70
N LYS A 28 24.12 6.52 36.06
CA LYS A 28 23.09 7.20 36.86
C LYS A 28 21.92 7.67 36.02
N THR A 29 22.16 7.91 34.72
CA THR A 29 21.14 8.42 33.77
C THR A 29 20.45 7.27 33.01
N TYR A 30 21.14 6.15 32.84
CA TYR A 30 20.59 4.97 32.18
C TYR A 30 20.44 3.85 33.22
N PRO A 31 19.22 3.35 33.42
CA PRO A 31 18.97 2.29 34.38
C PRO A 31 19.84 1.05 34.07
N LEU A 32 20.26 0.39 35.12
CA LEU A 32 20.91 -0.93 35.03
C LEU A 32 20.06 -1.85 34.15
N ALA A 33 20.69 -2.83 33.49
CA ALA A 33 20.03 -3.77 32.56
C ALA A 33 18.78 -4.48 33.11
N GLU A 34 18.51 -4.38 34.41
CA GLU A 34 17.31 -4.88 35.09
C GLU A 34 16.05 -4.07 34.76
N ASP A 35 16.18 -2.76 34.43
CA ASP A 35 15.06 -1.85 34.12
C ASP A 35 14.79 -1.70 32.62
N LEU A 36 15.51 -2.44 31.76
CA LEU A 36 15.22 -2.47 30.33
C LEU A 36 13.89 -3.19 30.12
N SER A 37 12.84 -2.43 29.87
CA SER A 37 11.53 -2.94 29.46
C SER A 37 11.72 -3.94 28.31
N HIS A 38 11.00 -5.05 28.36
CA HIS A 38 11.01 -5.97 27.22
C HIS A 38 10.36 -5.29 26.03
N PRO A 39 11.05 -5.13 24.91
CA PRO A 39 10.36 -4.73 23.70
C PRO A 39 9.40 -5.88 23.34
N SER A 40 8.10 -5.59 23.37
CA SER A 40 7.12 -6.50 22.81
C SER A 40 7.12 -6.30 21.29
N GLY A 41 7.38 -7.35 20.55
CA GLY A 41 7.26 -7.35 19.09
C GLY A 41 5.86 -7.74 18.68
N LEU A 42 5.23 -6.97 17.82
CA LEU A 42 4.00 -7.39 17.14
C LEU A 42 4.40 -8.01 15.81
N VAL A 43 4.12 -9.29 15.62
CA VAL A 43 4.17 -9.94 14.31
C VAL A 43 2.79 -9.82 13.70
N VAL A 44 2.72 -9.28 12.50
CA VAL A 44 1.46 -9.09 11.77
C VAL A 44 1.40 -10.15 10.68
N GLU A 45 0.54 -11.13 10.86
CA GLU A 45 0.16 -12.06 9.79
C GLU A 45 -1.05 -11.49 9.04
N MET A 46 -1.04 -11.63 7.72
CA MET A 46 -2.10 -11.07 6.88
C MET A 46 -2.86 -12.17 6.13
N ASP A 47 -4.18 -12.05 6.10
CA ASP A 47 -5.01 -12.81 5.16
C ASP A 47 -4.86 -12.23 3.75
N SER A 48 -3.83 -12.69 3.05
CA SER A 48 -3.52 -12.25 1.69
C SER A 48 -4.63 -12.58 0.69
N THR A 49 -5.35 -13.69 0.91
CA THR A 49 -6.43 -14.13 0.00
C THR A 49 -7.67 -13.26 0.18
N GLY A 50 -8.08 -13.02 1.42
CA GLY A 50 -9.19 -12.13 1.73
C GLY A 50 -8.95 -10.71 1.25
N LEU A 51 -7.74 -10.18 1.47
CA LEU A 51 -7.33 -8.86 1.01
C LEU A 51 -7.40 -8.71 -0.52
N LEU A 52 -6.84 -9.66 -1.27
CA LEU A 52 -6.86 -9.62 -2.74
C LEU A 52 -8.27 -9.71 -3.31
N ASN A 53 -9.13 -10.55 -2.72
CA ASN A 53 -10.52 -10.66 -3.15
C ASN A 53 -11.28 -9.37 -2.88
N TYR A 54 -11.13 -8.79 -1.69
CA TYR A 54 -11.75 -7.52 -1.35
C TYR A 54 -11.35 -6.40 -2.33
N ILE A 55 -10.06 -6.28 -2.64
CA ILE A 55 -9.56 -5.25 -3.55
C ILE A 55 -10.10 -5.45 -4.98
N ARG A 56 -10.20 -6.69 -5.47
CA ARG A 56 -10.80 -6.98 -6.78
C ARG A 56 -12.25 -6.48 -6.89
N GLU A 57 -12.99 -6.58 -5.78
CA GLU A 57 -14.41 -6.22 -5.77
C GLU A 57 -14.65 -4.73 -5.52
N HIS A 58 -13.78 -4.06 -4.72
CA HIS A 58 -14.05 -2.72 -4.20
C HIS A 58 -13.07 -1.65 -4.66
N HIS A 59 -12.00 -2.01 -5.42
CA HIS A 59 -11.03 -0.99 -5.86
C HIS A 59 -11.68 0.01 -6.82
N ALA A 60 -11.52 1.31 -6.52
CA ALA A 60 -12.19 2.38 -7.24
C ALA A 60 -11.94 2.37 -8.75
N ASP A 61 -10.68 2.17 -9.18
CA ASP A 61 -10.35 2.16 -10.61
C ASP A 61 -10.98 0.97 -11.34
N LEU A 62 -11.03 -0.22 -10.70
CA LEU A 62 -11.67 -1.40 -11.27
C LEU A 62 -13.18 -1.23 -11.40
N HIS A 63 -13.80 -0.62 -10.39
CA HIS A 63 -15.22 -0.29 -10.42
C HIS A 63 -15.55 0.73 -11.50
N LEU A 64 -14.70 1.75 -11.68
CA LEU A 64 -14.85 2.76 -12.72
C LEU A 64 -14.77 2.14 -14.12
N LEU A 65 -13.80 1.27 -14.39
CA LEU A 65 -13.68 0.56 -15.66
C LEU A 65 -14.88 -0.36 -15.92
N GLN A 66 -15.42 -0.99 -14.88
CA GLN A 66 -16.63 -1.80 -14.98
C GLN A 66 -17.84 -0.95 -15.36
N LEU A 67 -18.06 0.18 -14.70
CA LEU A 67 -19.14 1.10 -15.03
C LEU A 67 -19.02 1.64 -16.47
N GLN A 68 -17.81 1.92 -16.94
CA GLN A 68 -17.57 2.33 -18.33
C GLN A 68 -17.95 1.23 -19.33
N SER A 69 -17.60 -0.04 -19.06
CA SER A 69 -17.96 -1.18 -19.89
C SER A 69 -19.49 -1.38 -19.93
N GLU A 70 -20.15 -1.26 -18.77
CA GLU A 70 -21.63 -1.36 -18.65
C GLU A 70 -22.33 -0.22 -19.39
N LEU A 71 -21.84 1.02 -19.26
CA LEU A 71 -22.39 2.17 -19.98
C LEU A 71 -22.32 1.97 -21.49
N LEU A 72 -21.18 1.45 -22.01
CA LEU A 72 -21.06 1.14 -23.43
C LEU A 72 -22.03 0.03 -23.85
N ALA A 73 -22.24 -0.99 -23.01
CA ALA A 73 -23.21 -2.04 -23.28
C ALA A 73 -24.63 -1.47 -23.42
N GLN A 74 -25.05 -0.61 -22.49
CA GLN A 74 -26.35 0.07 -22.53
C GLN A 74 -26.49 0.99 -23.75
N GLN A 75 -25.44 1.74 -24.12
CA GLN A 75 -25.44 2.56 -25.33
C GLN A 75 -25.61 1.71 -26.59
N MET A 76 -24.99 0.52 -26.63
CA MET A 76 -25.14 -0.41 -27.76
C MET A 76 -26.57 -0.95 -27.86
N GLU A 77 -27.20 -1.29 -26.74
CA GLU A 77 -28.61 -1.73 -26.72
C GLU A 77 -29.55 -0.62 -27.18
N ASN A 78 -29.44 0.57 -26.62
CA ASN A 78 -30.26 1.71 -26.99
C ASN A 78 -30.08 2.07 -28.46
N HIS A 79 -28.86 2.05 -28.99
CA HIS A 79 -28.60 2.34 -30.39
C HIS A 79 -29.20 1.28 -31.32
N SER A 80 -29.33 0.03 -30.89
CA SER A 80 -29.94 -1.05 -31.63
C SER A 80 -31.46 -0.87 -31.81
N TYR A 81 -32.16 -0.22 -30.87
CA TYR A 81 -33.59 0.01 -30.94
C TYR A 81 -33.94 1.22 -31.81
N TRP A 82 -33.20 2.33 -31.71
CA TRP A 82 -33.55 3.60 -32.37
C TRP A 82 -33.04 3.71 -33.81
N THR A 83 -32.08 2.92 -34.23
CA THR A 83 -31.56 2.97 -35.63
C THR A 83 -32.38 2.16 -36.62
N LYS A 84 -33.40 1.41 -36.17
CA LYS A 84 -34.15 0.51 -37.04
C LYS A 84 -35.33 1.15 -37.75
N LEU A 85 -35.93 2.18 -37.21
CA LEU A 85 -37.09 2.82 -37.82
C LEU A 85 -37.21 4.28 -37.38
N ASN A 86 -36.98 5.21 -38.26
CA ASN A 86 -37.33 6.62 -38.01
C ASN A 86 -38.66 6.91 -38.72
N ILE A 87 -39.72 7.01 -37.92
CA ILE A 87 -41.07 7.31 -38.40
C ILE A 87 -41.36 8.77 -38.06
N SER A 88 -41.45 9.60 -39.09
CA SER A 88 -41.77 11.03 -38.93
C SER A 88 -43.10 11.31 -39.60
N PRO A 89 -44.18 11.46 -38.86
CA PRO A 89 -45.45 11.95 -39.43
C PRO A 89 -45.30 13.42 -39.86
N PHE A 90 -45.86 13.78 -41.02
CA PHE A 90 -45.91 15.15 -41.45
C PHE A 90 -47.28 15.52 -41.95
N ILE A 91 -47.65 16.77 -41.76
CA ILE A 91 -48.82 17.42 -42.32
C ILE A 91 -48.31 18.60 -43.12
N ARG A 92 -48.62 18.64 -44.44
CA ARG A 92 -48.27 19.74 -45.31
C ARG A 92 -49.51 20.40 -45.73
N TYR A 93 -49.62 21.67 -45.44
CA TYR A 93 -50.67 22.52 -45.94
C TYR A 93 -50.09 23.36 -47.09
N SER A 94 -50.69 23.28 -48.32
CA SER A 94 -50.28 24.05 -49.49
C SER A 94 -51.48 24.86 -50.01
N TYR A 95 -51.27 26.15 -50.10
CA TYR A 95 -52.28 27.08 -50.68
C TYR A 95 -51.73 27.64 -51.99
N TYR A 96 -52.51 27.45 -53.10
CA TYR A 96 -52.12 27.88 -54.39
C TYR A 96 -52.98 29.08 -54.79
N PHE A 97 -52.32 30.24 -54.95
CA PHE A 97 -52.92 31.42 -55.53
C PHE A 97 -52.89 31.31 -57.06
N ARG A 98 -54.05 31.24 -57.72
CA ARG A 98 -54.17 31.37 -59.15
C ARG A 98 -54.98 32.61 -59.45
N THR A 99 -54.45 33.48 -60.27
CA THR A 99 -55.07 34.81 -60.65
C THR A 99 -56.30 34.70 -61.54
N GLU A 100 -56.56 33.53 -62.11
CA GLU A 100 -57.69 33.38 -63.11
C GLU A 100 -58.62 32.20 -62.78
N LEU A 101 -58.40 31.44 -61.79
CA LEU A 101 -59.21 30.29 -61.33
C LEU A 101 -59.27 30.21 -59.83
N ALA A 102 -60.33 29.65 -59.29
CA ALA A 102 -60.55 29.55 -57.87
C ALA A 102 -59.32 29.02 -57.09
N ASN A 103 -58.95 29.68 -55.97
CA ASN A 103 -57.90 29.26 -55.07
C ASN A 103 -58.12 27.82 -54.62
N SER A 104 -57.10 27.02 -54.77
CA SER A 104 -57.12 25.62 -54.27
C SER A 104 -56.26 25.44 -53.04
N THR A 105 -56.82 24.81 -52.02
CA THR A 105 -56.12 24.39 -50.87
C THR A 105 -55.83 22.87 -50.93
N ASN A 106 -54.63 22.49 -50.72
CA ASN A 106 -54.24 21.06 -50.61
C ASN A 106 -53.68 20.77 -49.26
N VAL A 107 -54.17 19.70 -48.62
CA VAL A 107 -53.67 19.24 -47.35
C VAL A 107 -53.14 17.81 -47.53
N ASP A 108 -51.83 17.69 -47.47
CA ASP A 108 -51.17 16.42 -47.62
C ASP A 108 -50.84 15.84 -46.21
N PHE A 109 -51.22 14.61 -45.96
CA PHE A 109 -50.87 13.84 -44.79
C PHE A 109 -49.92 12.75 -45.25
N GLY A 110 -48.83 12.58 -44.50
CA GLY A 110 -47.89 11.52 -44.83
C GLY A 110 -47.08 11.08 -43.63
N VAL A 111 -46.46 9.94 -43.79
CA VAL A 111 -45.51 9.39 -42.81
C VAL A 111 -44.21 9.08 -43.57
N ASN A 112 -43.12 9.73 -43.16
CA ASN A 112 -41.80 9.41 -43.67
C ASN A 112 -41.22 8.24 -42.88
N PHE A 113 -40.91 7.16 -43.59
CA PHE A 113 -40.15 6.04 -43.06
C PHE A 113 -38.69 6.19 -43.51
N ASN A 114 -37.79 6.45 -42.58
CA ASN A 114 -36.38 6.43 -42.89
C ASN A 114 -35.79 5.14 -42.34
N ILE A 115 -35.56 4.18 -43.24
CA ILE A 115 -34.90 2.91 -42.94
C ILE A 115 -33.42 3.10 -43.28
N PRO A 116 -32.48 3.15 -42.31
CA PRO A 116 -31.07 3.27 -42.61
C PRO A 116 -30.56 1.95 -43.21
N ILE A 117 -30.55 1.93 -44.55
CA ILE A 117 -30.01 0.77 -45.33
C ILE A 117 -28.48 0.83 -45.36
N THR A 118 -27.86 1.93 -44.94
CA THR A 118 -26.43 2.14 -44.96
C THR A 118 -25.77 1.43 -43.77
N GLY A 119 -24.65 0.73 -44.01
CA GLY A 119 -23.88 -0.01 -43.00
C GLY A 119 -23.23 0.82 -41.88
N GLU A 120 -23.63 2.08 -41.69
CA GLU A 120 -23.15 2.97 -40.63
C GLU A 120 -23.51 2.47 -39.22
N ALA A 121 -24.72 1.92 -39.07
CA ALA A 121 -25.14 1.36 -37.79
C ALA A 121 -24.27 0.16 -37.42
N GLY A 122 -23.89 -0.68 -38.39
CA GLY A 122 -22.96 -1.79 -38.20
C GLY A 122 -21.55 -1.31 -37.84
N LYS A 123 -21.05 -0.27 -38.51
CA LYS A 123 -19.74 0.33 -38.21
C LYS A 123 -19.69 0.94 -36.81
N LYS A 124 -20.72 1.67 -36.40
CA LYS A 124 -20.82 2.22 -35.03
C LYS A 124 -20.86 1.12 -33.97
N ARG A 125 -21.62 0.05 -34.21
CA ARG A 125 -21.68 -1.09 -33.29
C ARG A 125 -20.32 -1.81 -33.20
N ALA A 126 -19.65 -2.00 -34.34
CA ALA A 126 -18.29 -2.59 -34.35
C ALA A 126 -17.29 -1.69 -33.60
N ALA A 127 -17.37 -0.36 -33.76
CA ALA A 127 -16.52 0.57 -33.03
C ALA A 127 -16.80 0.57 -31.52
N MET A 128 -18.06 0.46 -31.09
CA MET A 128 -18.42 0.34 -29.68
C MET A 128 -17.95 -0.99 -29.08
N ASN A 129 -18.10 -2.09 -29.82
CA ASN A 129 -17.56 -3.40 -29.42
C ASN A 129 -16.03 -3.36 -29.25
N ALA A 130 -15.33 -2.74 -30.21
CA ALA A 130 -13.88 -2.58 -30.11
C ALA A 130 -13.47 -1.76 -28.88
N LYS A 131 -14.19 -0.65 -28.58
CA LYS A 131 -13.96 0.13 -27.36
C LYS A 131 -14.19 -0.68 -26.10
N ARG A 132 -15.26 -1.46 -26.04
CA ARG A 132 -15.54 -2.35 -24.92
C ARG A 132 -14.43 -3.37 -24.71
N MET A 133 -13.97 -4.00 -25.77
CA MET A 133 -12.84 -4.96 -25.69
C MET A 133 -11.55 -4.29 -25.19
N ILE A 134 -11.31 -3.02 -25.52
CA ILE A 134 -10.16 -2.26 -25.02
C ILE A 134 -10.31 -2.05 -23.50
N ILE A 135 -11.49 -1.60 -23.04
CA ILE A 135 -11.76 -1.39 -21.61
C ILE A 135 -11.66 -2.69 -20.81
N ASP A 136 -12.19 -3.79 -21.35
CA ASP A 136 -12.12 -5.10 -20.70
C ASP A 136 -10.64 -5.58 -20.56
N LYS A 137 -9.82 -5.36 -21.58
CA LYS A 137 -8.37 -5.61 -21.52
C LYS A 137 -7.65 -4.69 -20.53
N GLU A 138 -7.97 -3.40 -20.54
CA GLU A 138 -7.40 -2.44 -19.61
C GLU A 138 -7.74 -2.81 -18.16
N LYS A 139 -8.98 -3.25 -17.91
CA LYS A 139 -9.39 -3.79 -16.60
C LYS A 139 -8.55 -5.00 -16.19
N GLU A 140 -8.30 -5.94 -17.09
CA GLU A 140 -7.47 -7.11 -16.83
C GLU A 140 -6.02 -6.72 -16.49
N GLU A 141 -5.42 -5.80 -17.27
CA GLU A 141 -4.06 -5.30 -17.07
C GLU A 141 -3.93 -4.55 -15.74
N VAL A 142 -4.89 -3.67 -15.43
CA VAL A 142 -4.91 -2.92 -14.16
C VAL A 142 -5.08 -3.87 -12.98
N THR A 143 -5.98 -4.85 -13.07
CA THR A 143 -6.17 -5.88 -12.03
C THR A 143 -4.86 -6.62 -11.76
N LYS A 144 -4.21 -7.10 -12.82
CA LYS A 144 -2.94 -7.82 -12.70
C LYS A 144 -1.85 -6.98 -12.07
N LYS A 145 -1.71 -5.72 -12.49
CA LYS A 145 -0.73 -4.78 -11.94
C LYS A 145 -0.97 -4.50 -10.45
N ILE A 146 -2.22 -4.31 -10.05
CA ILE A 146 -2.60 -4.11 -8.63
C ILE A 146 -2.23 -5.35 -7.82
N GLU A 147 -2.59 -6.55 -8.31
CA GLU A 147 -2.26 -7.80 -7.62
C GLU A 147 -0.76 -8.03 -7.48
N GLU A 148 0.02 -7.76 -8.51
CA GLU A 148 1.48 -7.88 -8.49
C GLU A 148 2.09 -6.92 -7.45
N ASN A 149 1.63 -5.67 -7.41
CA ASN A 149 2.08 -4.69 -6.43
C ASN A 149 1.74 -5.12 -5.00
N ILE A 150 0.52 -5.56 -4.76
CA ILE A 150 0.07 -6.00 -3.43
C ILE A 150 0.88 -7.22 -2.99
N ARG A 151 1.08 -8.20 -3.86
CA ARG A 151 1.91 -9.39 -3.55
C ARG A 151 3.35 -9.01 -3.21
N ALA A 152 3.94 -8.05 -3.92
CA ALA A 152 5.27 -7.55 -3.62
C ALA A 152 5.33 -6.92 -2.22
N ILE A 153 4.35 -6.06 -1.87
CA ILE A 153 4.26 -5.45 -0.54
C ILE A 153 4.07 -6.50 0.56
N LEU A 154 3.21 -7.51 0.34
CA LEU A 154 2.99 -8.60 1.30
C LEU A 154 4.26 -9.41 1.56
N LEU A 155 5.03 -9.72 0.51
CA LEU A 155 6.33 -10.40 0.64
C LEU A 155 7.35 -9.55 1.43
N ASP A 156 7.36 -8.24 1.22
CA ASP A 156 8.22 -7.32 1.98
C ASP A 156 7.80 -7.25 3.46
N ILE A 157 6.51 -7.23 3.77
CA ILE A 157 5.99 -7.29 5.14
C ILE A 157 6.43 -8.60 5.82
N GLU A 158 6.28 -9.73 5.14
CA GLU A 158 6.71 -11.03 5.66
C GLU A 158 8.22 -11.07 5.90
N ARG A 159 9.03 -10.52 4.99
CA ARG A 159 10.47 -10.37 5.15
C ARG A 159 10.81 -9.53 6.38
N LEU A 160 10.16 -8.36 6.54
CA LEU A 160 10.37 -7.46 7.68
C LEU A 160 9.96 -8.10 9.00
N ASN A 161 8.87 -8.85 9.05
CA ASN A 161 8.48 -9.64 10.22
C ASN A 161 9.57 -10.63 10.63
N ARG A 162 10.11 -11.39 9.67
CA ARG A 162 11.19 -12.37 9.94
C ARG A 162 12.46 -11.70 10.48
N VAL A 163 12.90 -10.59 9.85
CA VAL A 163 14.13 -9.88 10.28
C VAL A 163 13.92 -9.21 11.64
N SER A 164 12.75 -8.61 11.85
CA SER A 164 12.37 -8.00 13.13
C SER A 164 12.38 -9.03 14.27
N THR A 165 11.78 -10.19 14.05
CA THR A 165 11.77 -11.29 15.03
C THR A 165 13.20 -11.79 15.33
N ALA A 166 14.05 -11.92 14.33
CA ALA A 166 15.44 -12.31 14.51
C ALA A 166 16.23 -11.30 15.36
N GLU A 167 16.05 -9.99 15.10
CA GLU A 167 16.70 -8.95 15.93
C GLU A 167 16.12 -8.92 17.35
N LEU A 168 14.83 -9.17 17.53
CA LEU A 168 14.22 -9.30 18.86
C LEU A 168 14.86 -10.44 19.68
N HIS A 169 14.99 -11.63 19.09
CA HIS A 169 15.67 -12.75 19.76
C HIS A 169 17.11 -12.42 20.10
N ARG A 170 17.83 -11.80 19.16
CA ARG A 170 19.21 -11.36 19.40
C ARG A 170 19.31 -10.36 20.56
N MET A 171 18.38 -9.44 20.67
CA MET A 171 18.29 -8.49 21.78
C MET A 171 18.04 -9.21 23.11
N GLN A 172 17.11 -10.18 23.12
CA GLN A 172 16.81 -10.98 24.32
C GLN A 172 18.05 -11.75 24.80
N ASP A 173 18.79 -12.36 23.88
CA ASP A 173 20.04 -13.08 24.21
C ASP A 173 21.11 -12.12 24.71
N LEU A 174 21.31 -10.97 24.07
CA LEU A 174 22.25 -9.95 24.53
C LEU A 174 21.87 -9.40 25.92
N LYS A 175 20.60 -9.16 26.17
CA LYS A 175 20.10 -8.72 27.48
C LYS A 175 20.41 -9.75 28.56
N ARG A 176 20.08 -11.03 28.31
CA ARG A 176 20.37 -12.12 29.21
C ARG A 176 21.88 -12.23 29.49
N TYR A 177 22.69 -12.09 28.47
CA TYR A 177 24.14 -12.11 28.58
C TYR A 177 24.68 -10.92 29.42
N LEU A 178 24.17 -9.71 29.19
CA LEU A 178 24.50 -8.51 29.96
C LEU A 178 24.11 -8.65 31.44
N GLN A 179 22.95 -9.26 31.74
CA GLN A 179 22.50 -9.54 33.11
C GLN A 179 23.45 -10.51 33.82
N ILE A 180 23.78 -11.65 33.20
CA ILE A 180 24.70 -12.65 33.78
C ILE A 180 26.05 -12.01 34.08
N ARG A 181 26.59 -11.21 33.16
CA ARG A 181 27.89 -10.52 33.41
C ARG A 181 27.79 -9.44 34.48
N SER A 182 26.69 -8.70 34.56
CA SER A 182 26.48 -7.73 35.65
C SER A 182 26.49 -8.41 37.02
N HIS A 183 25.81 -9.56 37.16
CA HIS A 183 25.83 -10.34 38.40
C HIS A 183 27.24 -10.90 38.73
N ALA A 184 27.99 -11.40 37.74
CA ALA A 184 29.34 -11.85 37.91
C ALA A 184 30.29 -10.72 38.38
N TYR A 185 30.10 -9.51 37.87
CA TYR A 185 30.82 -8.31 38.28
C TYR A 185 30.51 -7.92 39.72
N LEU A 186 29.22 -7.83 40.09
CA LEU A 186 28.78 -7.45 41.44
C LEU A 186 29.35 -8.45 42.50
N ASN A 187 29.48 -9.70 42.12
CA ASN A 187 30.04 -10.75 43.00
C ASN A 187 31.56 -10.85 42.95
N ARG A 188 32.28 -9.91 42.32
CA ARG A 188 33.76 -9.84 42.21
C ARG A 188 34.42 -11.12 41.64
N LYS A 189 33.70 -11.94 40.89
CA LYS A 189 34.15 -13.23 40.34
C LYS A 189 34.81 -13.14 38.95
N GLY A 190 35.23 -12.00 38.51
CA GLY A 190 35.93 -11.84 37.23
C GLY A 190 36.46 -10.44 37.03
N GLY A 191 37.54 -10.30 36.27
CA GLY A 191 38.06 -9.00 35.85
C GLY A 191 37.01 -8.24 35.01
N TYR A 192 36.52 -7.16 35.56
CA TYR A 192 35.58 -6.30 34.87
C TYR A 192 36.29 -5.48 33.78
N ASN A 193 35.91 -5.67 32.54
CA ASN A 193 36.39 -4.86 31.45
C ASN A 193 35.25 -3.91 30.98
N ILE A 194 35.37 -2.63 31.39
CA ILE A 194 34.40 -1.58 31.10
C ILE A 194 34.21 -1.35 29.62
N ILE A 195 35.30 -1.44 28.85
CA ILE A 195 35.28 -1.27 27.39
C ILE A 195 34.46 -2.38 26.72
N LEU A 196 34.65 -3.63 27.20
CA LEU A 196 33.89 -4.75 26.65
C LEU A 196 32.41 -4.62 26.96
N ARG A 197 32.03 -4.20 28.16
CA ARG A 197 30.63 -3.95 28.54
C ARG A 197 29.99 -2.84 27.70
N THR A 198 30.70 -1.73 27.53
CA THR A 198 30.22 -0.63 26.71
C THR A 198 29.98 -1.08 25.25
N LYS A 199 30.90 -1.91 24.70
CA LYS A 199 30.75 -2.47 23.37
C LYS A 199 29.53 -3.39 23.26
N GLU A 200 29.31 -4.26 24.25
CA GLU A 200 28.16 -5.17 24.29
C GLU A 200 26.83 -4.40 24.41
N TYR A 201 26.82 -3.36 25.26
CA TYR A 201 25.67 -2.49 25.43
C TYR A 201 25.36 -1.70 24.13
N ASN A 202 26.38 -1.16 23.48
CA ASN A 202 26.21 -0.50 22.18
C ASN A 202 25.68 -1.49 21.12
N THR A 203 26.13 -2.75 21.16
CA THR A 203 25.58 -3.78 20.27
C THR A 203 24.10 -4.03 20.52
N TYR A 204 23.68 -4.06 21.78
CA TYR A 204 22.25 -4.15 22.15
C TYR A 204 21.44 -2.97 21.63
N LEU A 205 21.94 -1.74 21.80
CA LEU A 205 21.27 -0.53 21.29
C LEU A 205 21.15 -0.52 19.76
N VAL A 206 22.18 -0.96 19.05
CA VAL A 206 22.14 -1.10 17.58
C VAL A 206 21.11 -2.14 17.13
N CYS A 207 20.99 -3.25 17.87
CA CYS A 207 19.94 -4.23 17.59
C CYS A 207 18.54 -3.65 17.83
N TRP A 208 18.38 -2.85 18.90
CA TRP A 208 17.12 -2.15 19.19
C TRP A 208 16.75 -1.16 18.09
N GLU A 209 17.67 -0.33 17.67
CA GLU A 209 17.48 0.62 16.59
C GLU A 209 17.03 -0.09 15.30
N LYS A 210 17.70 -1.19 14.94
CA LYS A 210 17.31 -1.99 13.77
C LYS A 210 15.92 -2.59 13.92
N PHE A 211 15.59 -3.14 15.08
CA PHE A 211 14.28 -3.69 15.37
C PHE A 211 13.19 -2.65 15.17
N LEU A 212 13.34 -1.45 15.77
CA LEU A 212 12.38 -0.34 15.60
C LEU A 212 12.29 0.12 14.15
N SER A 213 13.43 0.20 13.45
CA SER A 213 13.47 0.57 12.04
C SER A 213 12.67 -0.43 11.17
N TYR A 214 12.81 -1.72 11.41
CA TYR A 214 12.06 -2.74 10.66
C TYR A 214 10.56 -2.69 10.98
N GLN A 215 10.18 -2.47 12.23
CA GLN A 215 8.76 -2.26 12.59
C GLN A 215 8.19 -1.04 11.90
N TYR A 216 8.90 0.08 11.93
CA TYR A 216 8.47 1.30 11.25
C TYR A 216 8.31 1.09 9.73
N GLN A 217 9.28 0.44 9.08
CA GLN A 217 9.18 0.13 7.64
C GLN A 217 7.96 -0.74 7.33
N ARG A 218 7.69 -1.75 8.16
CA ARG A 218 6.51 -2.60 8.04
C ARG A 218 5.21 -1.78 8.16
N ASP A 219 5.14 -0.91 9.15
CA ASP A 219 3.96 -0.08 9.39
C ASP A 219 3.73 0.90 8.22
N CYS A 220 4.79 1.44 7.62
CA CYS A 220 4.70 2.21 6.37
C CYS A 220 4.13 1.38 5.21
N LEU A 221 4.52 0.11 5.07
CA LEU A 221 3.96 -0.78 4.05
C LEU A 221 2.49 -1.11 4.31
N LEU A 222 2.08 -1.30 5.56
CA LEU A 222 0.67 -1.47 5.94
C LEU A 222 -0.15 -0.23 5.57
N MET A 223 0.38 0.97 5.83
CA MET A 223 -0.27 2.21 5.41
C MET A 223 -0.33 2.35 3.88
N THR A 224 0.68 1.86 3.17
CA THR A 224 0.63 1.80 1.70
C THR A 224 -0.47 0.85 1.22
N LEU A 225 -0.65 -0.32 1.85
CA LEU A 225 -1.77 -1.22 1.53
C LEU A 225 -3.13 -0.58 1.82
N GLN A 226 -3.23 0.24 2.87
CA GLN A 226 -4.46 0.97 3.18
C GLN A 226 -4.93 1.86 2.02
N THR A 227 -4.02 2.37 1.18
CA THR A 227 -4.40 3.20 0.03
C THR A 227 -5.15 2.44 -1.07
N TYR A 228 -5.08 1.10 -1.07
CA TYR A 228 -5.85 0.24 -1.98
C TYR A 228 -7.24 -0.11 -1.45
N LEU A 229 -7.53 0.22 -0.18
CA LEU A 229 -8.81 -0.04 0.47
C LEU A 229 -9.66 1.23 0.50
N THR A 230 -10.95 1.12 0.21
CA THR A 230 -11.87 2.26 0.20
C THR A 230 -12.58 2.44 1.53
N ASP A 231 -13.29 1.41 1.98
CA ASP A 231 -14.23 1.50 3.12
C ASP A 231 -13.85 0.60 4.31
N THR A 232 -12.74 -0.13 4.21
CA THR A 232 -12.31 -1.12 5.19
C THR A 232 -10.91 -0.80 5.68
N SER A 233 -10.61 -1.10 6.95
CA SER A 233 -9.27 -0.94 7.51
C SER A 233 -8.37 -2.12 7.11
N ILE A 234 -7.09 -1.85 6.83
CA ILE A 234 -6.08 -2.90 6.62
C ILE A 234 -5.98 -3.84 7.83
N PHE A 235 -6.28 -3.33 9.03
CA PHE A 235 -6.24 -4.11 10.26
C PHE A 235 -7.31 -5.19 10.33
N ASP A 236 -8.39 -5.10 9.53
CA ASP A 236 -9.42 -6.14 9.44
C ASP A 236 -8.89 -7.42 8.76
N PHE A 237 -7.79 -7.29 8.00
CA PHE A 237 -7.08 -8.39 7.36
C PHE A 237 -5.82 -8.81 8.12
N CYS A 238 -5.53 -8.20 9.27
CA CYS A 238 -4.36 -8.49 10.08
C CYS A 238 -4.71 -9.40 11.26
N VAL A 239 -3.95 -10.47 11.42
CA VAL A 239 -3.96 -11.29 12.63
C VAL A 239 -2.68 -10.95 13.39
N GLY A 240 -2.80 -10.17 14.49
CA GLY A 240 -1.64 -9.75 15.28
C GLY A 240 -1.29 -10.80 16.33
N THR A 241 -0.03 -11.26 16.36
CA THR A 241 0.53 -12.05 17.46
C THR A 241 1.56 -11.21 18.20
N ILE A 242 1.38 -11.01 19.51
CA ILE A 242 2.38 -10.34 20.36
C ILE A 242 3.42 -11.39 20.75
N ILE A 243 4.70 -11.16 20.43
CA ILE A 243 5.86 -12.00 20.78
C ILE A 243 6.64 -11.36 21.92
#